data_ea2f4595821b2e1ea479ac0f89eccb3c
#
_entry.id   ea2f4595821b2e1ea479ac0f89eccb3c
#
_cell.length_a   1.000
_cell.length_b   1.000
_cell.length_c   1.000
_cell.angle_alpha   90.00
_cell.angle_beta   90.00
_cell.angle_gamma   90.00
#
_symmetry.space_group_name_H-M   'P 1'
#
loop_
_entity.id
_entity.type
_entity.pdbx_description
1 polymer ?
#
loop_
_entity_poly.entity_id
_entity_poly.type
_entity_poly.pdbx_seq_one_letter_code
_entity_poly.pdbx_strand_id
1 'polypeptide(L)'
;GTAKVTITGKGNYTGSVSKTYSIKNDFKKATISGISNKSYTGKNITQSITVKYNGKTLKNGTDYTVSYSSNKNIGTATVKIAGKGSYTGTITKTFKINPAKQEIQKLTAKSKAFFVDWAQKGSATGYEIQYATNSKFTSAKKVTITNNKTDTKTVSKLSGNKKYYVRVRSYTTVKGTKYYGAWSATKSVTTKK
;
A
#
# COMPACT_ATOMS: atom_id res chain seq x y z
N GLY A 1 12.96 -31.72 -11.83
CA GLY A 1 13.49 -33.00 -12.33
C GLY A 1 14.73 -33.43 -11.51
N THR A 2 15.23 -34.61 -11.80
CA THR A 2 16.44 -35.19 -11.21
C THR A 2 17.39 -35.51 -12.35
N ALA A 3 18.66 -35.13 -12.21
CA ALA A 3 19.71 -35.56 -13.11
C ALA A 3 20.66 -36.50 -12.38
N LYS A 4 21.21 -37.47 -13.10
CA LYS A 4 22.20 -38.44 -12.59
C LYS A 4 23.49 -38.28 -13.38
N VAL A 5 24.59 -38.14 -12.69
CA VAL A 5 25.93 -38.22 -13.27
C VAL A 5 26.52 -39.56 -12.86
N THR A 6 27.00 -40.32 -13.84
CA THR A 6 27.74 -41.57 -13.62
C THR A 6 29.14 -41.39 -14.17
N ILE A 7 30.13 -41.65 -13.35
CA ILE A 7 31.54 -41.68 -13.70
C ILE A 7 31.95 -43.14 -13.73
N THR A 8 32.44 -43.62 -14.86
CA THR A 8 32.91 -45.00 -15.05
C THR A 8 34.42 -45.00 -15.24
N GLY A 9 35.11 -45.87 -14.49
CA GLY A 9 36.54 -46.09 -14.63
C GLY A 9 36.88 -46.62 -16.03
N LYS A 10 38.07 -46.22 -16.56
CA LYS A 10 38.59 -46.66 -17.84
C LYS A 10 40.08 -46.97 -17.69
N GLY A 11 40.59 -47.88 -18.49
CA GLY A 11 41.99 -48.35 -18.44
C GLY A 11 42.28 -49.14 -17.17
N ASN A 12 43.23 -48.72 -16.35
CA ASN A 12 43.60 -49.34 -15.12
C ASN A 12 42.64 -49.14 -13.95
N TYR A 13 41.53 -48.39 -14.16
CA TYR A 13 40.50 -48.15 -13.16
C TYR A 13 39.23 -48.88 -13.51
N THR A 14 38.62 -49.55 -12.54
CA THR A 14 37.38 -50.34 -12.69
C THR A 14 36.28 -49.75 -11.79
N GLY A 15 35.02 -50.08 -12.12
CA GLY A 15 33.84 -49.63 -11.35
C GLY A 15 33.22 -48.35 -11.83
N SER A 16 32.09 -47.98 -11.24
CA SER A 16 31.38 -46.74 -11.52
C SER A 16 30.82 -46.10 -10.24
N VAL A 17 30.80 -44.77 -10.21
CA VAL A 17 30.18 -43.97 -9.14
C VAL A 17 29.09 -43.11 -9.77
N SER A 18 27.92 -43.11 -9.14
CA SER A 18 26.81 -42.30 -9.57
C SER A 18 26.38 -41.30 -8.49
N LYS A 19 26.05 -40.08 -8.90
CA LYS A 19 25.49 -39.06 -8.04
C LYS A 19 24.26 -38.41 -8.71
N THR A 20 23.21 -38.25 -7.95
CA THR A 20 21.97 -37.56 -8.42
C THR A 20 21.88 -36.17 -7.83
N TYR A 21 21.31 -35.24 -8.60
CA TYR A 21 21.00 -33.89 -8.14
C TYR A 21 19.64 -33.43 -8.68
N SER A 22 18.96 -32.56 -7.91
CA SER A 22 17.65 -32.04 -8.29
C SER A 22 17.81 -30.82 -9.18
N ILE A 23 17.11 -30.82 -10.32
CA ILE A 23 16.95 -29.64 -11.18
C ILE A 23 15.66 -28.95 -10.77
N LYS A 24 15.79 -27.73 -10.27
CA LYS A 24 14.65 -26.91 -9.83
C LYS A 24 14.33 -25.80 -10.84
N ASN A 25 13.08 -25.42 -10.91
CA ASN A 25 12.62 -24.30 -11.71
C ASN A 25 13.04 -22.98 -11.05
N ASP A 26 13.50 -22.02 -11.86
CA ASP A 26 13.82 -20.66 -11.37
C ASP A 26 12.55 -19.91 -11.03
N PHE A 27 12.26 -19.78 -9.75
CA PHE A 27 11.07 -19.10 -9.24
C PHE A 27 10.99 -17.61 -9.61
N LYS A 28 12.13 -16.97 -9.95
CA LYS A 28 12.16 -15.56 -10.39
C LYS A 28 11.36 -15.32 -11.67
N LYS A 29 11.09 -16.37 -12.46
CA LYS A 29 10.25 -16.32 -13.66
C LYS A 29 8.75 -16.38 -13.34
N ALA A 30 8.35 -16.58 -12.09
CA ALA A 30 6.94 -16.59 -11.69
C ALA A 30 6.33 -15.18 -11.74
N THR A 31 5.06 -15.11 -12.12
CA THR A 31 4.26 -13.89 -12.07
C THR A 31 3.48 -13.82 -10.76
N ILE A 32 3.43 -12.63 -10.18
CA ILE A 32 2.80 -12.37 -8.88
C ILE A 32 1.69 -11.34 -9.06
N SER A 33 0.49 -11.64 -8.57
CA SER A 33 -0.64 -10.72 -8.51
C SER A 33 -1.29 -10.73 -7.12
N GLY A 34 -2.21 -9.78 -6.86
CA GLY A 34 -2.92 -9.65 -5.59
C GLY A 34 -2.22 -8.75 -4.56
N ILE A 35 -1.10 -8.11 -4.91
CA ILE A 35 -0.42 -7.15 -4.03
C ILE A 35 -0.89 -5.74 -4.36
N SER A 36 -1.45 -5.04 -3.34
CA SER A 36 -1.96 -3.67 -3.49
C SER A 36 -1.72 -2.87 -2.21
N ASN A 37 -1.72 -1.53 -2.33
CA ASN A 37 -1.66 -0.66 -1.17
C ASN A 37 -2.86 -0.88 -0.24
N LYS A 38 -2.63 -0.76 1.07
CA LYS A 38 -3.65 -1.01 2.10
C LYS A 38 -3.79 0.19 3.03
N SER A 39 -4.95 0.28 3.68
CA SER A 39 -5.18 1.23 4.76
C SER A 39 -4.68 0.67 6.08
N TYR A 40 -4.15 1.53 6.92
CA TYR A 40 -3.71 1.20 8.28
C TYR A 40 -4.88 0.70 9.13
N THR A 41 -4.66 -0.43 9.80
CA THR A 41 -5.65 -1.08 10.66
C THR A 41 -5.19 -1.25 12.12
N GLY A 42 -3.91 -0.93 12.41
CA GLY A 42 -3.27 -1.22 13.70
C GLY A 42 -2.85 -2.69 13.88
N LYS A 43 -3.21 -3.57 12.95
CA LYS A 43 -2.89 -5.00 12.95
C LYS A 43 -1.92 -5.34 11.80
N ASN A 44 -1.29 -6.51 11.87
CA ASN A 44 -0.50 -7.02 10.76
C ASN A 44 -1.38 -7.20 9.52
N ILE A 45 -0.91 -6.71 8.38
CA ILE A 45 -1.62 -6.76 7.10
C ILE A 45 -0.98 -7.83 6.23
N THR A 46 -1.77 -8.80 5.82
CA THR A 46 -1.44 -9.81 4.82
C THR A 46 -2.32 -9.63 3.59
N GLN A 47 -1.97 -10.26 2.48
CA GLN A 47 -2.70 -10.16 1.21
C GLN A 47 -2.89 -11.54 0.58
N SER A 48 -4.01 -11.73 -0.09
CA SER A 48 -4.22 -12.92 -0.93
C SER A 48 -3.40 -12.78 -2.22
N ILE A 49 -2.34 -13.58 -2.33
CA ILE A 49 -1.39 -13.55 -3.44
C ILE A 49 -1.65 -14.73 -4.36
N THR A 50 -1.69 -14.46 -5.66
CA THR A 50 -1.70 -15.50 -6.69
C THR A 50 -0.34 -15.54 -7.35
N VAL A 51 0.26 -16.73 -7.41
CA VAL A 51 1.54 -17.00 -8.05
C VAL A 51 1.32 -17.93 -9.24
N LYS A 52 1.81 -17.55 -10.43
CA LYS A 52 1.76 -18.42 -11.62
C LYS A 52 3.16 -18.62 -12.19
N TYR A 53 3.45 -19.82 -12.64
CA TYR A 53 4.67 -20.19 -13.34
C TYR A 53 4.30 -20.92 -14.63
N ASN A 54 4.74 -20.41 -15.79
CA ASN A 54 4.36 -20.93 -17.12
C ASN A 54 2.84 -21.15 -17.25
N GLY A 55 2.03 -20.17 -16.80
CA GLY A 55 0.57 -20.22 -16.85
C GLY A 55 -0.10 -21.04 -15.74
N LYS A 56 0.61 -21.97 -15.09
CA LYS A 56 0.08 -22.80 -14.00
C LYS A 56 0.08 -22.03 -12.67
N THR A 57 -1.06 -22.07 -11.96
CA THR A 57 -1.15 -21.52 -10.60
C THR A 57 -0.43 -22.44 -9.61
N LEU A 58 0.45 -21.86 -8.81
CA LEU A 58 1.24 -22.54 -7.79
C LEU A 58 0.51 -22.53 -6.43
N LYS A 59 0.81 -23.54 -5.58
CA LYS A 59 0.18 -23.73 -4.28
C LYS A 59 1.08 -23.22 -3.16
N ASN A 60 0.57 -22.29 -2.34
CA ASN A 60 1.25 -21.80 -1.15
C ASN A 60 1.44 -22.96 -0.13
N GLY A 61 2.61 -23.00 0.51
CA GLY A 61 3.02 -24.08 1.42
C GLY A 61 3.66 -25.27 0.72
N THR A 62 3.32 -25.55 -0.53
CA THR A 62 3.88 -26.65 -1.34
C THR A 62 4.94 -26.15 -2.33
N ASP A 63 4.56 -25.20 -3.20
CA ASP A 63 5.41 -24.68 -4.29
C ASP A 63 6.15 -23.41 -3.91
N TYR A 64 5.62 -22.66 -2.95
CA TYR A 64 6.24 -21.44 -2.42
C TYR A 64 5.79 -21.15 -0.99
N THR A 65 6.47 -20.22 -0.34
CA THR A 65 6.10 -19.65 0.96
C THR A 65 6.02 -18.14 0.86
N VAL A 66 5.23 -17.51 1.74
CA VAL A 66 5.07 -16.05 1.82
C VAL A 66 5.43 -15.58 3.21
N SER A 67 6.24 -14.53 3.30
CA SER A 67 6.52 -13.83 4.54
C SER A 67 6.40 -12.33 4.36
N TYR A 68 6.11 -11.62 5.45
CA TYR A 68 5.91 -10.18 5.46
C TYR A 68 6.84 -9.53 6.48
N SER A 69 7.26 -8.30 6.19
CA SER A 69 7.96 -7.44 7.14
C SER A 69 7.47 -6.01 7.03
N SER A 70 7.55 -5.26 8.15
CA SER A 70 7.05 -3.88 8.25
C SER A 70 5.56 -3.72 7.86
N ASN A 71 4.77 -4.77 8.02
CA ASN A 71 3.39 -4.87 7.53
C ASN A 71 2.32 -4.51 8.58
N LYS A 72 2.70 -3.83 9.68
CA LYS A 72 1.78 -3.37 10.72
C LYS A 72 1.57 -1.86 10.69
N ASN A 73 2.64 -1.09 10.56
CA ASN A 73 2.62 0.36 10.69
C ASN A 73 2.51 1.06 9.32
N ILE A 74 2.07 2.33 9.33
CA ILE A 74 2.05 3.19 8.15
C ILE A 74 3.47 3.30 7.60
N GLY A 75 3.62 3.14 6.28
CA GLY A 75 4.92 3.10 5.63
C GLY A 75 4.94 2.16 4.43
N THR A 76 6.13 1.68 4.09
CA THR A 76 6.31 0.67 3.04
C THR A 76 6.55 -0.68 3.70
N ALA A 77 5.65 -1.62 3.43
CA ALA A 77 5.74 -3.02 3.81
C ALA A 77 6.41 -3.84 2.70
N THR A 78 7.05 -4.93 3.10
CA THR A 78 7.68 -5.88 2.17
C THR A 78 6.98 -7.23 2.27
N VAL A 79 6.76 -7.86 1.11
CA VAL A 79 6.35 -9.25 0.99
C VAL A 79 7.44 -10.02 0.25
N LYS A 80 7.92 -11.09 0.85
CA LYS A 80 8.92 -12.01 0.31
C LYS A 80 8.24 -13.33 -0.02
N ILE A 81 8.36 -13.77 -1.27
CA ILE A 81 7.77 -14.98 -1.80
C ILE A 81 8.92 -15.87 -2.23
N ALA A 82 9.11 -17.00 -1.57
CA ALA A 82 10.24 -17.90 -1.80
C ALA A 82 9.75 -19.23 -2.39
N GLY A 83 10.36 -19.66 -3.49
CA GLY A 83 10.12 -20.95 -4.10
C GLY A 83 10.45 -22.09 -3.14
N LYS A 84 9.63 -23.16 -3.19
CA LYS A 84 9.75 -24.38 -2.38
C LYS A 84 9.55 -25.61 -3.27
N GLY A 85 9.95 -26.78 -2.81
CA GLY A 85 9.80 -28.04 -3.55
C GLY A 85 10.56 -28.02 -4.88
N SER A 86 9.84 -28.06 -5.97
CA SER A 86 10.38 -28.02 -7.35
C SER A 86 10.86 -26.64 -7.80
N TYR A 87 10.74 -25.61 -6.98
CA TYR A 87 11.09 -24.22 -7.30
C TYR A 87 12.19 -23.69 -6.39
N THR A 88 13.07 -22.85 -6.92
CA THR A 88 14.15 -22.18 -6.15
C THR A 88 14.26 -20.73 -6.54
N GLY A 89 14.64 -19.88 -5.59
CA GLY A 89 14.73 -18.42 -5.77
C GLY A 89 13.65 -17.68 -5.00
N THR A 90 13.74 -16.35 -5.02
CA THR A 90 12.88 -15.47 -4.23
C THR A 90 12.46 -14.26 -5.04
N ILE A 91 11.20 -13.87 -4.91
CA ILE A 91 10.66 -12.61 -5.42
C ILE A 91 10.30 -11.74 -4.22
N THR A 92 10.77 -10.48 -4.22
CA THR A 92 10.41 -9.48 -3.21
C THR A 92 9.59 -8.39 -3.87
N LYS A 93 8.46 -8.04 -3.24
CA LYS A 93 7.58 -6.95 -3.64
C LYS A 93 7.30 -6.05 -2.45
N THR A 94 6.89 -4.82 -2.70
CA THR A 94 6.51 -3.87 -1.65
C THR A 94 5.10 -3.36 -1.88
N PHE A 95 4.45 -2.90 -0.80
CA PHE A 95 3.18 -2.18 -0.86
C PHE A 95 3.17 -1.09 0.22
N LYS A 96 2.38 -0.05 0.00
CA LYS A 96 2.22 1.03 0.98
C LYS A 96 1.08 0.71 1.93
N ILE A 97 1.30 1.00 3.22
CA ILE A 97 0.26 1.09 4.24
C ILE A 97 0.02 2.58 4.46
N ASN A 98 -1.13 3.06 4.03
CA ASN A 98 -1.50 4.46 4.10
C ASN A 98 -2.38 4.73 5.33
N PRO A 99 -2.44 5.97 5.85
CA PRO A 99 -3.42 6.34 6.87
C PRO A 99 -4.84 5.96 6.46
N ALA A 100 -5.68 5.64 7.43
CA ALA A 100 -7.09 5.34 7.19
C ALA A 100 -7.81 6.54 6.56
N LYS A 101 -8.85 6.23 5.77
CA LYS A 101 -9.72 7.24 5.14
C LYS A 101 -10.27 8.20 6.20
N GLN A 102 -10.33 9.48 5.84
CA GLN A 102 -10.86 10.54 6.69
C GLN A 102 -12.34 10.79 6.44
N GLU A 103 -13.00 11.42 7.40
CA GLU A 103 -14.41 11.81 7.31
C GLU A 103 -14.58 13.24 7.76
N ILE A 104 -15.38 14.02 7.02
CA ILE A 104 -15.86 15.34 7.46
C ILE A 104 -17.08 15.10 8.35
N GLN A 105 -16.97 15.48 9.62
CA GLN A 105 -18.07 15.39 10.59
C GLN A 105 -19.02 16.56 10.36
N LYS A 106 -18.52 17.80 10.34
CA LYS A 106 -19.33 19.02 10.16
C LYS A 106 -18.73 19.92 9.10
N LEU A 107 -19.57 20.54 8.30
CA LEU A 107 -19.22 21.59 7.34
C LEU A 107 -20.28 22.69 7.41
N THR A 108 -19.88 23.92 7.79
CA THR A 108 -20.79 25.00 8.08
C THR A 108 -20.40 26.27 7.31
N ALA A 109 -21.39 26.94 6.73
CA ALA A 109 -21.24 28.24 6.07
C ALA A 109 -20.94 29.37 7.07
N LYS A 110 -20.00 30.25 6.73
CA LYS A 110 -19.71 31.51 7.41
C LYS A 110 -19.61 32.63 6.39
N SER A 111 -19.59 33.88 6.86
CA SER A 111 -19.38 35.05 5.98
C SER A 111 -18.01 34.97 5.33
N LYS A 112 -17.97 34.90 3.98
CA LYS A 112 -16.78 34.78 3.13
C LYS A 112 -15.82 33.67 3.63
N ALA A 113 -16.39 32.58 4.22
CA ALA A 113 -15.65 31.47 4.85
C ALA A 113 -16.49 30.20 4.96
N PHE A 114 -15.85 29.09 5.26
CA PHE A 114 -16.50 27.90 5.79
C PHE A 114 -15.74 27.34 6.98
N PHE A 115 -16.45 26.70 7.90
CA PHE A 115 -15.90 25.92 8.99
C PHE A 115 -16.00 24.44 8.62
N VAL A 116 -14.93 23.69 8.82
CA VAL A 116 -14.87 22.23 8.61
C VAL A 116 -14.33 21.54 9.85
N ASP A 117 -14.94 20.43 10.22
CA ASP A 117 -14.60 19.58 11.34
C ASP A 117 -14.46 18.14 10.83
N TRP A 118 -13.46 17.41 11.35
CA TRP A 118 -13.15 16.02 10.96
C TRP A 118 -12.69 15.20 12.15
N ALA A 119 -12.79 13.86 12.06
CA ALA A 119 -12.35 12.98 13.13
C ALA A 119 -10.82 12.96 13.26
N GLN A 120 -10.31 13.12 14.48
CA GLN A 120 -8.88 12.94 14.77
C GLN A 120 -8.44 11.49 14.50
N LYS A 121 -7.21 11.32 14.05
CA LYS A 121 -6.57 10.01 13.85
C LYS A 121 -5.22 9.99 14.58
N GLY A 122 -5.10 9.19 15.63
CA GLY A 122 -3.89 9.10 16.45
C GLY A 122 -2.64 8.68 15.66
N SER A 123 -2.81 7.99 14.53
CA SER A 123 -1.72 7.59 13.62
C SER A 123 -1.31 8.67 12.61
N ALA A 124 -2.03 9.79 12.55
CA ALA A 124 -1.71 10.89 11.64
C ALA A 124 -0.60 11.79 12.20
N THR A 125 0.20 12.37 11.32
CA THR A 125 1.05 13.52 11.61
C THR A 125 0.25 14.83 11.45
N GLY A 126 -0.71 14.83 10.53
CA GLY A 126 -1.56 15.98 10.26
C GLY A 126 -2.58 15.70 9.18
N TYR A 127 -3.18 16.78 8.65
CA TYR A 127 -4.30 16.70 7.70
C TYR A 127 -4.10 17.65 6.53
N GLU A 128 -4.75 17.35 5.42
CA GLU A 128 -4.92 18.27 4.28
C GLU A 128 -6.40 18.48 4.02
N ILE A 129 -6.81 19.73 3.95
CA ILE A 129 -8.12 20.16 3.45
C ILE A 129 -7.91 20.58 2.00
N GLN A 130 -8.73 20.06 1.08
CA GLN A 130 -8.77 20.51 -0.30
C GLN A 130 -10.15 21.06 -0.59
N TYR A 131 -10.20 22.23 -1.27
CA TYR A 131 -11.45 22.88 -1.63
C TYR A 131 -11.38 23.52 -3.01
N ALA A 132 -12.51 23.56 -3.70
CA ALA A 132 -12.66 24.12 -5.03
C ALA A 132 -14.10 24.59 -5.25
N THR A 133 -14.33 25.43 -6.27
CA THR A 133 -15.67 25.85 -6.68
C THR A 133 -16.37 24.86 -7.61
N ASN A 134 -15.74 23.74 -7.93
CA ASN A 134 -16.27 22.66 -8.75
C ASN A 134 -16.02 21.29 -8.14
N SER A 135 -16.87 20.32 -8.42
CA SER A 135 -16.81 18.96 -7.85
C SER A 135 -15.65 18.10 -8.36
N LYS A 136 -15.05 18.48 -9.48
CA LYS A 136 -13.86 17.80 -10.05
C LYS A 136 -12.57 18.23 -9.39
N PHE A 137 -12.61 19.23 -8.50
CA PHE A 137 -11.43 19.82 -7.84
C PHE A 137 -10.39 20.37 -8.82
N THR A 138 -10.81 20.84 -9.98
CA THR A 138 -9.94 21.59 -10.90
C THR A 138 -9.51 22.89 -10.23
N SER A 139 -8.22 23.23 -10.32
CA SER A 139 -7.62 24.41 -9.65
C SER A 139 -7.89 24.47 -8.14
N ALA A 140 -7.98 23.32 -7.49
CA ALA A 140 -8.27 23.24 -6.07
C ALA A 140 -7.19 23.87 -5.22
N LYS A 141 -7.60 24.59 -4.17
CA LYS A 141 -6.72 25.10 -3.12
C LYS A 141 -6.57 24.05 -2.01
N LYS A 142 -5.43 24.11 -1.30
CA LYS A 142 -5.12 23.21 -0.17
C LYS A 142 -4.72 24.01 1.07
N VAL A 143 -5.14 23.49 2.22
CA VAL A 143 -4.67 23.91 3.54
C VAL A 143 -4.06 22.70 4.22
N THR A 144 -2.81 22.82 4.67
CA THR A 144 -2.11 21.76 5.41
C THR A 144 -2.15 22.05 6.91
N ILE A 145 -2.55 21.09 7.70
CA ILE A 145 -2.57 21.10 9.16
C ILE A 145 -1.46 20.18 9.63
N THR A 146 -0.49 20.69 10.34
CA THR A 146 0.70 19.93 10.79
C THR A 146 0.56 19.32 12.19
N ASN A 147 -0.47 19.69 12.92
CA ASN A 147 -0.78 19.16 14.24
C ASN A 147 -1.94 18.16 14.15
N ASN A 148 -1.71 16.90 14.50
CA ASN A 148 -2.71 15.84 14.47
C ASN A 148 -3.81 15.99 15.53
N LYS A 149 -3.61 16.84 16.54
CA LYS A 149 -4.64 17.17 17.55
C LYS A 149 -5.65 18.21 17.06
N THR A 150 -5.37 18.87 15.93
CA THR A 150 -6.30 19.81 15.30
C THR A 150 -7.32 19.03 14.47
N ASP A 151 -8.57 19.17 14.78
CA ASP A 151 -9.72 18.51 14.12
C ASP A 151 -10.68 19.49 13.44
N THR A 152 -10.41 20.79 13.56
CA THR A 152 -11.26 21.85 13.00
C THR A 152 -10.46 22.91 12.26
N LYS A 153 -11.07 23.57 11.28
CA LYS A 153 -10.49 24.73 10.60
C LYS A 153 -11.57 25.63 10.02
N THR A 154 -11.43 26.93 10.20
CA THR A 154 -12.14 27.92 9.39
C THR A 154 -11.23 28.31 8.22
N VAL A 155 -11.72 28.15 7.00
CA VAL A 155 -11.08 28.64 5.78
C VAL A 155 -11.78 29.94 5.39
N SER A 156 -11.06 31.04 5.46
CA SER A 156 -11.56 32.40 5.25
C SER A 156 -10.99 33.05 3.97
N LYS A 157 -11.34 34.32 3.72
CA LYS A 157 -10.95 35.08 2.54
C LYS A 157 -11.46 34.42 1.24
N LEU A 158 -12.67 33.91 1.31
CA LEU A 158 -13.39 33.31 0.19
C LEU A 158 -14.40 34.32 -0.41
N SER A 159 -14.89 34.04 -1.60
CA SER A 159 -16.01 34.78 -2.16
C SER A 159 -17.28 34.49 -1.37
N GLY A 160 -18.08 35.52 -1.06
CA GLY A 160 -19.42 35.37 -0.48
C GLY A 160 -20.41 34.80 -1.49
N ASN A 161 -21.49 34.18 -1.01
CA ASN A 161 -22.53 33.53 -1.83
C ASN A 161 -21.97 32.55 -2.88
N LYS A 162 -20.82 31.89 -2.58
CA LYS A 162 -20.15 30.99 -3.51
C LYS A 162 -20.17 29.57 -2.98
N LYS A 163 -20.54 28.60 -3.81
CA LYS A 163 -20.50 27.17 -3.48
C LYS A 163 -19.07 26.66 -3.56
N TYR A 164 -18.64 25.98 -2.49
CA TYR A 164 -17.36 25.29 -2.40
C TYR A 164 -17.57 23.80 -2.12
N TYR A 165 -16.80 22.97 -2.80
CA TYR A 165 -16.66 21.54 -2.56
C TYR A 165 -15.44 21.32 -1.70
N VAL A 166 -15.57 20.51 -0.65
CA VAL A 166 -14.55 20.33 0.38
C VAL A 166 -14.33 18.84 0.64
N ARG A 167 -13.07 18.45 0.77
CA ARG A 167 -12.67 17.11 1.22
C ARG A 167 -11.43 17.19 2.12
N VAL A 168 -11.27 16.22 3.00
CA VAL A 168 -10.17 16.16 3.98
C VAL A 168 -9.49 14.79 3.88
N ARG A 169 -8.19 14.75 4.07
CA ARG A 169 -7.44 13.51 4.27
C ARG A 169 -6.40 13.68 5.38
N SER A 170 -6.05 12.59 6.06
CA SER A 170 -4.89 12.54 6.94
C SER A 170 -3.61 12.23 6.16
N TYR A 171 -2.47 12.62 6.71
CA TYR A 171 -1.17 12.14 6.28
C TYR A 171 -0.31 11.76 7.49
N THR A 172 0.64 10.85 7.25
CA THR A 172 1.64 10.44 8.23
C THR A 172 3.01 10.56 7.59
N THR A 173 3.95 11.20 8.29
CA THR A 173 5.34 11.31 7.84
C THR A 173 6.17 10.22 8.52
N VAL A 174 6.79 9.35 7.72
CA VAL A 174 7.66 8.26 8.17
C VAL A 174 9.02 8.45 7.50
N LYS A 175 10.08 8.69 8.29
CA LYS A 175 11.44 8.92 7.78
C LYS A 175 11.48 9.96 6.64
N GLY A 176 10.79 11.10 6.83
CA GLY A 176 10.73 12.19 5.84
C GLY A 176 9.74 11.99 4.70
N THR A 177 9.21 10.78 4.49
CA THR A 177 8.24 10.48 3.42
C THR A 177 6.81 10.62 3.93
N LYS A 178 5.97 11.37 3.19
CA LYS A 178 4.53 11.51 3.49
C LYS A 178 3.73 10.38 2.85
N TYR A 179 2.95 9.69 3.67
CA TYR A 179 1.94 8.71 3.26
C TYR A 179 0.57 9.33 3.47
N TYR A 180 -0.26 9.32 2.46
CA TYR A 180 -1.57 9.97 2.48
C TYR A 180 -2.69 8.93 2.56
N GLY A 181 -3.66 9.19 3.44
CA GLY A 181 -4.93 8.50 3.46
C GLY A 181 -5.79 8.87 2.23
N ALA A 182 -6.81 8.07 1.98
CA ALA A 182 -7.81 8.41 0.99
C ALA A 182 -8.56 9.68 1.43
N TRP A 183 -9.00 10.48 0.44
CA TRP A 183 -9.87 11.63 0.69
C TRP A 183 -11.20 11.18 1.31
N SER A 184 -11.75 12.01 2.19
CA SER A 184 -13.14 11.87 2.66
C SER A 184 -14.11 11.90 1.49
N ALA A 185 -15.36 11.50 1.73
CA ALA A 185 -16.46 11.92 0.86
C ALA A 185 -16.45 13.44 0.69
N THR A 186 -16.74 13.91 -0.52
CA THR A 186 -16.86 15.33 -0.80
C THR A 186 -18.16 15.87 -0.20
N LYS A 187 -18.05 16.94 0.59
CA LYS A 187 -19.21 17.75 1.02
C LYS A 187 -19.18 19.11 0.32
N SER A 188 -20.30 19.79 0.23
CA SER A 188 -20.37 21.15 -0.31
C SER A 188 -21.04 22.11 0.65
N VAL A 189 -20.67 23.39 0.55
CA VAL A 189 -21.20 24.48 1.37
C VAL A 189 -21.22 25.76 0.55
N THR A 190 -22.25 26.57 0.70
CA THR A 190 -22.32 27.92 0.11
C THR A 190 -22.01 28.95 1.19
N THR A 191 -20.93 29.71 0.99
CA THR A 191 -20.52 30.78 1.92
C THR A 191 -21.62 31.86 2.04
N LYS A 192 -21.69 32.50 3.21
CA LYS A 192 -22.53 33.68 3.39
C LYS A 192 -21.83 34.93 2.84
N LYS A 193 -22.59 36.03 2.65
CA LYS A 193 -22.04 37.34 2.30
C LYS A 193 -20.94 37.78 3.24
#